data_2ec14fabc62d08a3655ed9dba42e5533
#
_entry.id   2ec14fabc62d08a3655ed9dba42e5533
#
_cell.length_a   1.000
_cell.length_b   1.000
_cell.length_c   1.000
_cell.angle_alpha   90.00
_cell.angle_beta   90.00
_cell.angle_gamma   90.00
#
_symmetry.space_group_name_H-M   'P 1'
#
loop_
_entity.id
_entity.type
_entity.pdbx_description
1 polymer ?
#
loop_
_entity_poly.entity_id
_entity_poly.type
_entity_poly.pdbx_seq_one_letter_code
_entity_poly.pdbx_strand_id
1 'polypeptide(L)'
;SQLDVLRAATSKLIANDAMYLYLLIADNEEDIDDEDEDDEMDAEDTTYNFLFQDENRNIPLKLFAKADFLIFKNQNDQAVAVLDSILMIDPYGKLADDVYFQKAKLQIKKGDYFGAEKNLKVITEKYAYDLLADDAFFYLGELYQYHFKDIQSAMKYYQTLMRDYPGSIYVVEARKRYRELRGDDVYVE
;
A
#
# COMPACT_ATOMS: atom_id res chain seq x y z
N SER A 1 -2.69 -28.24 -13.67
CA SER A 1 -1.59 -28.28 -12.68
C SER A 1 -1.74 -27.11 -11.70
N GLN A 2 -1.03 -27.14 -10.57
CA GLN A 2 -1.06 -26.03 -9.59
C GLN A 2 -0.61 -24.69 -10.20
N LEU A 3 0.27 -24.74 -11.18
CA LEU A 3 0.73 -23.57 -11.93
C LEU A 3 -0.39 -22.92 -12.78
N ASP A 4 -1.31 -23.70 -13.31
CA ASP A 4 -2.44 -23.18 -14.10
C ASP A 4 -3.47 -22.48 -13.19
N VAL A 5 -3.68 -23.01 -11.98
CA VAL A 5 -4.53 -22.38 -10.97
C VAL A 5 -3.95 -21.05 -10.49
N LEU A 6 -2.63 -21.00 -10.23
CA LEU A 6 -1.94 -19.77 -9.85
C LEU A 6 -1.97 -18.72 -10.97
N ARG A 7 -1.73 -19.13 -12.23
CA ARG A 7 -1.85 -18.25 -13.39
C ARG A 7 -3.27 -17.69 -13.57
N ALA A 8 -4.28 -18.54 -13.41
CA ALA A 8 -5.67 -18.10 -13.52
C ALA A 8 -6.08 -17.16 -12.38
N ALA A 9 -5.60 -17.42 -11.15
CA ALA A 9 -5.84 -16.55 -10.00
C ALA A 9 -5.14 -15.20 -10.17
N THR A 10 -3.88 -15.18 -10.58
CA THR A 10 -3.12 -13.94 -10.85
C THR A 10 -3.73 -13.15 -12.01
N SER A 11 -4.16 -13.82 -13.08
CA SER A 11 -4.82 -13.18 -14.22
C SER A 11 -6.16 -12.56 -13.83
N LYS A 12 -6.96 -13.22 -12.97
CA LYS A 12 -8.21 -12.65 -12.44
C LYS A 12 -7.97 -11.46 -11.52
N LEU A 13 -6.95 -11.52 -10.67
CA LEU A 13 -6.59 -10.41 -9.78
C LEU A 13 -6.18 -9.18 -10.59
N ILE A 14 -5.27 -9.36 -11.56
CA ILE A 14 -4.83 -8.27 -12.47
C ILE A 14 -6.00 -7.73 -13.30
N ALA A 15 -6.92 -8.59 -13.76
CA ALA A 15 -8.09 -8.15 -14.51
C ALA A 15 -9.07 -7.35 -13.64
N ASN A 16 -9.27 -7.75 -12.38
CA ASN A 16 -10.08 -7.01 -11.43
C ASN A 16 -9.46 -5.65 -11.07
N ASP A 17 -8.15 -5.61 -10.84
CA ASP A 17 -7.44 -4.36 -10.55
C ASP A 17 -7.46 -3.43 -11.77
N ALA A 18 -7.29 -3.97 -12.98
CA ALA A 18 -7.37 -3.19 -14.22
C ALA A 18 -8.80 -2.69 -14.50
N MET A 19 -9.82 -3.49 -14.22
CA MET A 19 -11.22 -3.12 -14.37
C MET A 19 -11.65 -2.08 -13.34
N TYR A 20 -11.16 -2.20 -12.10
CA TYR A 20 -11.35 -1.21 -11.05
C TYR A 20 -10.71 0.13 -11.40
N LEU A 21 -9.46 0.11 -11.89
CA LEU A 21 -8.76 1.30 -12.39
C LEU A 21 -9.48 1.93 -13.60
N TYR A 22 -10.01 1.11 -14.52
CA TYR A 22 -10.77 1.58 -15.68
C TYR A 22 -12.04 2.31 -15.24
N LEU A 23 -12.83 1.74 -14.33
CA LEU A 23 -14.04 2.35 -13.79
C LEU A 23 -13.74 3.67 -13.06
N LEU A 24 -12.64 3.73 -12.32
CA LEU A 24 -12.19 4.95 -11.65
C LEU A 24 -11.71 6.04 -12.62
N ILE A 25 -11.15 5.65 -13.75
CA ILE A 25 -10.74 6.59 -14.81
C ILE A 25 -11.97 7.10 -15.57
N ALA A 26 -12.89 6.23 -15.92
CA ALA A 26 -14.13 6.60 -16.63
C ALA A 26 -14.97 7.59 -15.79
N ASP A 27 -15.12 7.35 -14.50
CA ASP A 27 -15.83 8.25 -13.56
C ASP A 27 -15.18 9.65 -13.41
N ASN A 28 -13.91 9.79 -13.79
CA ASN A 28 -13.21 11.08 -13.74
C ASN A 28 -13.09 11.78 -15.13
N GLU A 29 -13.48 11.12 -16.21
CA GLU A 29 -13.49 11.70 -17.57
C GLU A 29 -14.85 12.30 -17.96
N GLU A 30 -15.93 11.98 -17.24
CA GLU A 30 -17.29 12.45 -17.52
C GLU A 30 -17.61 13.88 -17.04
N ASP A 31 -16.66 14.62 -16.48
CA ASP A 31 -16.83 16.06 -16.17
C ASP A 31 -16.53 16.98 -17.40
N ILE A 32 -16.52 16.46 -18.61
CA ILE A 32 -16.45 17.26 -19.83
C ILE A 32 -17.74 17.10 -20.59
N ASP A 33 -18.64 18.07 -20.37
CA ASP A 33 -19.79 18.45 -21.19
C ASP A 33 -20.33 17.41 -22.19
N ASP A 34 -21.47 16.80 -21.86
CA ASP A 34 -22.51 16.61 -22.89
C ASP A 34 -23.87 16.51 -22.19
N GLU A 35 -24.69 17.52 -22.41
CA GLU A 35 -26.13 17.47 -22.24
C GLU A 35 -26.70 16.47 -23.25
N ASP A 36 -27.67 15.68 -22.77
CA ASP A 36 -28.67 14.91 -23.48
C ASP A 36 -28.55 13.37 -23.46
N GLU A 37 -29.61 12.86 -22.97
CA GLU A 37 -30.49 11.75 -23.34
C GLU A 37 -30.79 10.72 -22.27
N ASP A 38 -32.11 10.68 -21.94
CA ASP A 38 -32.81 9.68 -21.15
C ASP A 38 -32.59 8.26 -21.70
N ASP A 39 -32.02 7.37 -20.91
CA ASP A 39 -32.14 5.93 -21.12
C ASP A 39 -32.45 5.19 -19.81
N GLU A 40 -33.49 4.35 -19.88
CA GLU A 40 -34.05 3.55 -18.80
C GLU A 40 -32.98 2.56 -18.25
N MET A 41 -32.59 2.73 -16.99
CA MET A 41 -31.59 1.90 -16.30
C MET A 41 -32.17 0.56 -15.82
N ASP A 42 -31.55 -0.53 -16.22
CA ASP A 42 -31.84 -1.90 -15.81
C ASP A 42 -31.29 -2.23 -14.41
N ALA A 43 -31.91 -3.20 -13.74
CA ALA A 43 -31.72 -3.56 -12.33
C ALA A 43 -30.32 -4.11 -11.92
N GLU A 44 -29.38 -4.22 -12.84
CA GLU A 44 -27.96 -4.58 -12.54
C GLU A 44 -27.15 -3.40 -11.99
N ASP A 45 -27.68 -2.19 -12.08
CA ASP A 45 -27.04 -0.93 -11.67
C ASP A 45 -27.13 -0.65 -10.16
N THR A 46 -27.84 -1.49 -9.41
CA THR A 46 -28.05 -1.28 -7.96
C THR A 46 -26.77 -1.41 -7.16
N THR A 47 -25.82 -2.24 -7.60
CA THR A 47 -24.53 -2.43 -6.91
C THR A 47 -23.59 -1.24 -7.18
N TYR A 48 -23.63 -0.71 -8.39
CA TYR A 48 -22.90 0.49 -8.80
C TYR A 48 -23.40 1.70 -8.01
N ASN A 49 -24.71 1.92 -7.98
CA ASN A 49 -25.33 3.01 -7.24
C ASN A 49 -25.10 2.90 -5.71
N PHE A 50 -25.10 1.70 -5.12
CA PHE A 50 -24.80 1.50 -3.70
C PHE A 50 -23.36 1.90 -3.35
N LEU A 51 -22.40 1.66 -4.25
CA LEU A 51 -20.99 2.01 -4.03
C LEU A 51 -20.69 3.49 -4.26
N PHE A 52 -21.49 4.20 -5.06
CA PHE A 52 -21.19 5.56 -5.54
C PHE A 52 -22.21 6.64 -5.18
N GLN A 53 -23.34 6.29 -4.54
CA GLN A 53 -24.42 7.25 -4.19
C GLN A 53 -24.08 8.27 -3.10
N ASP A 54 -22.92 8.17 -2.46
CA ASP A 54 -22.46 9.19 -1.51
C ASP A 54 -21.19 9.84 -2.09
N GLU A 55 -21.36 10.85 -2.92
CA GLU A 55 -20.27 11.58 -3.61
C GLU A 55 -19.12 11.98 -2.67
N ASN A 56 -19.42 12.23 -1.40
CA ASN A 56 -18.40 12.60 -0.41
C ASN A 56 -17.75 11.41 0.30
N ARG A 57 -18.39 10.24 0.33
CA ARG A 57 -17.92 9.09 1.13
C ARG A 57 -16.69 8.40 0.56
N ASN A 58 -16.48 8.51 -0.75
CA ASN A 58 -15.43 7.78 -1.47
C ASN A 58 -14.26 8.67 -1.94
N ILE A 59 -14.22 9.97 -1.56
CA ILE A 59 -13.14 10.87 -1.98
C ILE A 59 -11.75 10.30 -1.63
N PRO A 60 -11.46 9.82 -0.40
CA PRO A 60 -10.17 9.24 -0.09
C PRO A 60 -9.81 8.04 -0.98
N LEU A 61 -10.77 7.17 -1.30
CA LEU A 61 -10.56 6.00 -2.15
C LEU A 61 -10.31 6.39 -3.61
N LYS A 62 -11.06 7.36 -4.15
CA LYS A 62 -10.84 7.91 -5.50
C LYS A 62 -9.45 8.54 -5.62
N LEU A 63 -9.04 9.30 -4.61
CA LEU A 63 -7.70 9.88 -4.56
C LEU A 63 -6.61 8.81 -4.43
N PHE A 64 -6.84 7.77 -3.66
CA PHE A 64 -5.87 6.67 -3.51
C PHE A 64 -5.65 5.95 -4.84
N ALA A 65 -6.73 5.62 -5.56
CA ALA A 65 -6.63 5.02 -6.89
C ALA A 65 -5.95 5.95 -7.92
N LYS A 66 -6.21 7.27 -7.83
CA LYS A 66 -5.49 8.26 -8.65
C LYS A 66 -3.99 8.26 -8.33
N ALA A 67 -3.63 8.14 -7.05
CA ALA A 67 -2.23 8.05 -6.64
C ALA A 67 -1.58 6.78 -7.21
N ASP A 68 -2.23 5.63 -7.13
CA ASP A 68 -1.72 4.37 -7.70
C ASP A 68 -1.52 4.46 -9.22
N PHE A 69 -2.45 5.10 -9.92
CA PHE A 69 -2.30 5.36 -11.36
C PHE A 69 -1.10 6.26 -11.68
N LEU A 70 -0.87 7.29 -10.87
CA LEU A 70 0.30 8.17 -11.01
C LEU A 70 1.60 7.40 -10.71
N ILE A 71 1.59 6.50 -9.72
CA ILE A 71 2.73 5.60 -9.43
C ILE A 71 3.02 4.70 -10.62
N PHE A 72 1.99 4.10 -11.21
CA PHE A 72 2.12 3.28 -12.42
C PHE A 72 2.73 4.07 -13.59
N LYS A 73 2.36 5.34 -13.75
CA LYS A 73 2.97 6.25 -14.74
C LYS A 73 4.37 6.77 -14.35
N ASN A 74 4.95 6.33 -13.23
CA ASN A 74 6.19 6.87 -12.66
C ASN A 74 6.14 8.38 -12.34
N GLN A 75 4.96 8.94 -12.17
CA GLN A 75 4.73 10.33 -11.76
C GLN A 75 4.74 10.43 -10.22
N ASN A 76 5.82 9.98 -9.60
CA ASN A 76 5.90 9.74 -8.16
C ASN A 76 5.69 11.02 -7.32
N ASP A 77 6.17 12.18 -7.75
CA ASP A 77 5.99 13.44 -7.00
C ASP A 77 4.52 13.89 -7.00
N GLN A 78 3.81 13.67 -8.11
CA GLN A 78 2.36 13.95 -8.18
C GLN A 78 1.57 12.95 -7.34
N ALA A 79 1.96 11.68 -7.34
CA ALA A 79 1.35 10.67 -6.48
C ALA A 79 1.48 11.03 -5.00
N VAL A 80 2.65 11.47 -4.55
CA VAL A 80 2.84 11.93 -3.16
C VAL A 80 1.92 13.09 -2.82
N ALA A 81 1.76 14.08 -3.72
CA ALA A 81 0.86 15.21 -3.48
C ALA A 81 -0.61 14.77 -3.34
N VAL A 82 -1.05 13.78 -4.15
CA VAL A 82 -2.40 13.20 -4.03
C VAL A 82 -2.55 12.42 -2.72
N LEU A 83 -1.56 11.63 -2.34
CA LEU A 83 -1.54 10.90 -1.06
C LEU A 83 -1.58 11.87 0.14
N ASP A 84 -0.87 13.00 0.07
CA ASP A 84 -0.94 14.04 1.09
C ASP A 84 -2.34 14.66 1.20
N SER A 85 -3.03 14.83 0.07
CA SER A 85 -4.41 15.33 0.06
C SER A 85 -5.37 14.40 0.80
N ILE A 86 -5.16 13.08 0.73
CA ILE A 86 -5.96 12.10 1.49
C ILE A 86 -5.81 12.33 2.99
N LEU A 87 -4.56 12.48 3.46
CA LEU A 87 -4.28 12.72 4.88
C LEU A 87 -4.77 14.08 5.38
N MET A 88 -4.95 15.07 4.49
CA MET A 88 -5.58 16.34 4.82
C MET A 88 -7.09 16.23 5.01
N ILE A 89 -7.75 15.40 4.19
CA ILE A 89 -9.20 15.19 4.22
C ILE A 89 -9.58 14.26 5.36
N ASP A 90 -8.87 13.15 5.49
CA ASP A 90 -9.17 12.09 6.47
C ASP A 90 -7.88 11.54 7.10
N PRO A 91 -7.29 12.26 8.08
CA PRO A 91 -5.98 11.91 8.65
C PRO A 91 -5.96 10.62 9.46
N TYR A 92 -7.13 10.11 9.85
CA TYR A 92 -7.30 8.90 10.66
C TYR A 92 -8.25 7.90 10.00
N GLY A 93 -8.53 8.08 8.72
CA GLY A 93 -9.40 7.21 7.95
C GLY A 93 -8.82 5.82 7.73
N LYS A 94 -9.66 4.93 7.21
CA LYS A 94 -9.32 3.53 6.97
C LYS A 94 -8.16 3.31 5.99
N LEU A 95 -7.84 4.31 5.17
CA LEU A 95 -6.75 4.27 4.19
C LEU A 95 -5.47 4.96 4.69
N ALA A 96 -5.45 5.45 5.93
CA ALA A 96 -4.32 6.25 6.39
C ALA A 96 -3.02 5.43 6.47
N ASP A 97 -3.07 4.19 6.93
CA ASP A 97 -1.91 3.28 6.96
C ASP A 97 -1.43 2.92 5.55
N ASP A 98 -2.34 2.62 4.61
CA ASP A 98 -2.03 2.42 3.19
C ASP A 98 -1.33 3.64 2.59
N VAL A 99 -1.83 4.84 2.88
CA VAL A 99 -1.24 6.11 2.41
C VAL A 99 0.17 6.28 2.96
N TYR A 100 0.37 6.10 4.27
CA TYR A 100 1.70 6.18 4.87
C TYR A 100 2.66 5.14 4.27
N PHE A 101 2.18 3.93 4.04
CA PHE A 101 2.98 2.86 3.45
C PHE A 101 3.38 3.15 2.00
N GLN A 102 2.44 3.60 1.15
CA GLN A 102 2.73 3.98 -0.23
C GLN A 102 3.73 5.15 -0.28
N LYS A 103 3.55 6.18 0.57
CA LYS A 103 4.51 7.29 0.68
C LYS A 103 5.91 6.79 1.06
N ALA A 104 6.01 5.88 2.05
CA ALA A 104 7.28 5.30 2.45
C ALA A 104 7.97 4.57 1.30
N LYS A 105 7.25 3.74 0.54
CA LYS A 105 7.78 3.05 -0.65
C LYS A 105 8.31 4.03 -1.71
N LEU A 106 7.55 5.10 -1.98
CA LEU A 106 7.96 6.13 -2.93
C LEU A 106 9.21 6.88 -2.47
N GLN A 107 9.31 7.16 -1.17
CA GLN A 107 10.47 7.82 -0.57
C GLN A 107 11.70 6.92 -0.59
N ILE A 108 11.57 5.63 -0.31
CA ILE A 108 12.66 4.65 -0.48
C ILE A 108 13.16 4.65 -1.93
N LYS A 109 12.24 4.60 -2.89
CA LYS A 109 12.56 4.64 -4.32
C LYS A 109 13.31 5.92 -4.71
N LYS A 110 12.98 7.05 -4.08
CA LYS A 110 13.61 8.35 -4.29
C LYS A 110 14.94 8.51 -3.54
N GLY A 111 15.24 7.62 -2.58
CA GLY A 111 16.40 7.72 -1.69
C GLY A 111 16.18 8.63 -0.47
N ASP A 112 14.96 9.07 -0.23
CA ASP A 112 14.57 9.79 0.99
C ASP A 112 14.27 8.81 2.13
N TYR A 113 15.32 8.25 2.69
CA TYR A 113 15.21 7.23 3.74
C TYR A 113 14.68 7.78 5.07
N PHE A 114 14.95 9.06 5.38
CA PHE A 114 14.40 9.69 6.59
C PHE A 114 12.90 9.96 6.48
N GLY A 115 12.43 10.38 5.31
CA GLY A 115 11.00 10.50 5.04
C GLY A 115 10.29 9.16 5.13
N ALA A 116 10.88 8.12 4.53
CA ALA A 116 10.34 6.76 4.58
C ALA A 116 10.26 6.23 6.02
N GLU A 117 11.33 6.40 6.81
CA GLU A 117 11.36 6.04 8.23
C GLU A 117 10.21 6.69 9.00
N LYS A 118 10.01 8.00 8.80
CA LYS A 118 8.95 8.76 9.48
C LYS A 118 7.57 8.17 9.19
N ASN A 119 7.27 7.86 7.92
CA ASN A 119 5.98 7.30 7.53
C ASN A 119 5.79 5.87 8.06
N LEU A 120 6.82 5.02 7.99
CA LEU A 120 6.75 3.65 8.53
C LEU A 120 6.59 3.65 10.06
N LYS A 121 7.22 4.58 10.77
CA LYS A 121 7.04 4.74 12.22
C LYS A 121 5.61 5.11 12.58
N VAL A 122 4.94 5.95 11.79
CA VAL A 122 3.52 6.24 12.02
C VAL A 122 2.70 4.95 12.00
N ILE A 123 2.98 4.04 11.05
CA ILE A 123 2.27 2.76 10.98
C ILE A 123 2.55 1.91 12.22
N THR A 124 3.80 1.72 12.58
CA THR A 124 4.16 0.87 13.73
C THR A 124 3.70 1.42 15.08
N GLU A 125 3.47 2.74 15.20
CA GLU A 125 3.07 3.40 16.43
C GLU A 125 1.55 3.57 16.55
N LYS A 126 0.85 3.85 15.44
CA LYS A 126 -0.57 4.19 15.46
C LYS A 126 -1.46 3.09 14.88
N TYR A 127 -0.94 2.28 13.99
CA TYR A 127 -1.65 1.25 13.23
C TYR A 127 -1.07 -0.15 13.46
N ALA A 128 -0.53 -0.39 14.66
CA ALA A 128 0.16 -1.65 15.01
C ALA A 128 -0.71 -2.92 14.92
N TYR A 129 -2.02 -2.77 14.85
CA TYR A 129 -2.97 -3.88 14.73
C TYR A 129 -3.54 -4.03 13.31
N ASP A 130 -3.15 -3.16 12.38
CA ASP A 130 -3.61 -3.17 11.01
C ASP A 130 -2.71 -4.05 10.13
N LEU A 131 -3.19 -4.38 8.94
CA LEU A 131 -2.57 -5.37 8.06
C LEU A 131 -1.15 -5.02 7.60
N LEU A 132 -0.81 -3.73 7.55
CA LEU A 132 0.50 -3.26 7.07
C LEU A 132 1.55 -3.08 8.18
N ALA A 133 1.21 -3.42 9.43
CA ALA A 133 2.12 -3.23 10.55
C ALA A 133 3.38 -4.09 10.45
N ASP A 134 3.23 -5.36 10.10
CA ASP A 134 4.35 -6.28 9.91
C ASP A 134 5.24 -5.91 8.71
N ASP A 135 4.63 -5.47 7.60
CA ASP A 135 5.35 -4.85 6.48
C ASP A 135 6.20 -3.68 6.97
N ALA A 136 5.60 -2.75 7.71
CA ALA A 136 6.30 -1.56 8.20
C ALA A 136 7.47 -1.92 9.12
N PHE A 137 7.32 -2.90 10.02
CA PHE A 137 8.42 -3.39 10.85
C PHE A 137 9.55 -4.00 10.01
N PHE A 138 9.22 -4.76 8.97
CA PHE A 138 10.19 -5.35 8.07
C PHE A 138 10.97 -4.28 7.31
N TYR A 139 10.28 -3.32 6.70
CA TYR A 139 10.90 -2.23 5.96
C TYR A 139 11.75 -1.31 6.86
N LEU A 140 11.34 -1.07 8.10
CA LEU A 140 12.20 -0.37 9.07
C LEU A 140 13.47 -1.15 9.35
N GLY A 141 13.37 -2.47 9.56
CA GLY A 141 14.55 -3.33 9.70
C GLY A 141 15.51 -3.20 8.51
N GLU A 142 15.00 -3.19 7.29
CA GLU A 142 15.80 -3.01 6.07
C GLU A 142 16.45 -1.61 6.01
N LEU A 143 15.69 -0.54 6.29
CA LEU A 143 16.22 0.82 6.29
C LEU A 143 17.38 0.95 7.28
N TYR A 144 17.23 0.45 8.48
CA TYR A 144 18.26 0.52 9.50
C TYR A 144 19.47 -0.37 9.17
N GLN A 145 19.26 -1.54 8.59
CA GLN A 145 20.34 -2.44 8.18
C GLN A 145 21.14 -1.87 7.00
N TYR A 146 20.46 -1.44 5.94
CA TYR A 146 21.11 -1.16 4.66
C TYR A 146 21.43 0.32 4.42
N HIS A 147 20.64 1.24 4.99
CA HIS A 147 20.80 2.65 4.72
C HIS A 147 21.36 3.43 5.90
N PHE A 148 20.82 3.27 7.09
CA PHE A 148 21.32 3.94 8.29
C PHE A 148 22.53 3.25 8.91
N LYS A 149 22.77 1.97 8.58
CA LYS A 149 23.86 1.15 9.12
C LYS A 149 23.80 1.01 10.65
N ASP A 150 22.64 1.16 11.25
CA ASP A 150 22.37 0.94 12.65
C ASP A 150 21.87 -0.49 12.86
N ILE A 151 22.82 -1.38 13.10
CA ILE A 151 22.59 -2.82 13.28
C ILE A 151 21.72 -3.11 14.51
N GLN A 152 21.86 -2.34 15.58
CA GLN A 152 21.10 -2.56 16.81
C GLN A 152 19.60 -2.26 16.58
N SER A 153 19.30 -1.15 15.93
CA SER A 153 17.91 -0.81 15.57
C SER A 153 17.33 -1.79 14.57
N ALA A 154 18.09 -2.21 13.55
CA ALA A 154 17.64 -3.22 12.60
C ALA A 154 17.25 -4.53 13.30
N MET A 155 18.11 -5.04 14.17
CA MET A 155 17.83 -6.24 14.96
C MET A 155 16.59 -6.09 15.83
N LYS A 156 16.37 -4.93 16.44
CA LYS A 156 15.19 -4.65 17.26
C LYS A 156 13.90 -4.73 16.41
N TYR A 157 13.88 -4.15 15.22
CA TYR A 157 12.71 -4.19 14.32
C TYR A 157 12.42 -5.63 13.86
N TYR A 158 13.42 -6.39 13.44
CA TYR A 158 13.24 -7.80 13.07
C TYR A 158 12.78 -8.65 14.25
N GLN A 159 13.32 -8.41 15.45
CA GLN A 159 12.89 -9.13 16.65
C GLN A 159 11.43 -8.82 17.01
N THR A 160 11.01 -7.55 16.93
CA THR A 160 9.62 -7.15 17.18
C THR A 160 8.68 -7.82 16.19
N LEU A 161 9.00 -7.80 14.91
CA LEU A 161 8.22 -8.48 13.88
C LEU A 161 8.04 -9.97 14.18
N MET A 162 9.14 -10.69 14.49
CA MET A 162 9.07 -12.13 14.79
C MET A 162 8.27 -12.45 16.04
N ARG A 163 8.30 -11.57 17.04
CA ARG A 163 7.61 -11.78 18.33
C ARG A 163 6.12 -11.46 18.23
N ASP A 164 5.79 -10.30 17.64
CA ASP A 164 4.46 -9.71 17.71
C ASP A 164 3.59 -10.07 16.49
N TYR A 165 4.24 -10.45 15.37
CA TYR A 165 3.57 -10.84 14.12
C TYR A 165 4.04 -12.22 13.62
N PRO A 166 3.85 -13.29 14.41
CA PRO A 166 4.37 -14.62 14.07
C PRO A 166 3.76 -15.23 12.80
N GLY A 167 2.61 -14.73 12.34
CA GLY A 167 1.95 -15.12 11.09
C GLY A 167 2.42 -14.34 9.85
N SER A 168 3.30 -13.36 10.00
CA SER A 168 3.81 -12.56 8.89
C SER A 168 4.60 -13.39 7.89
N ILE A 169 4.43 -13.07 6.61
CA ILE A 169 5.23 -13.66 5.52
C ILE A 169 6.72 -13.33 5.64
N TYR A 170 7.06 -12.26 6.34
CA TYR A 170 8.44 -11.80 6.54
C TYR A 170 9.18 -12.50 7.69
N VAL A 171 8.53 -13.31 8.52
CA VAL A 171 9.14 -13.92 9.71
C VAL A 171 10.37 -14.75 9.37
N VAL A 172 10.33 -15.50 8.27
CA VAL A 172 11.45 -16.36 7.86
C VAL A 172 12.65 -15.51 7.47
N GLU A 173 12.43 -14.49 6.64
CA GLU A 173 13.49 -13.59 6.19
C GLU A 173 14.03 -12.72 7.35
N ALA A 174 13.15 -12.19 8.18
CA ALA A 174 13.55 -11.42 9.37
C ALA A 174 14.43 -12.24 10.33
N ARG A 175 14.08 -13.53 10.52
CA ARG A 175 14.88 -14.45 11.34
C ARG A 175 16.27 -14.69 10.76
N LYS A 176 16.35 -14.87 9.44
CA LYS A 176 17.63 -15.04 8.75
C LYS A 176 18.50 -13.81 8.93
N ARG A 177 17.98 -12.62 8.62
CA ARG A 177 18.72 -11.35 8.76
C ARG A 177 19.12 -11.05 10.19
N TYR A 178 18.23 -11.32 11.16
CA TYR A 178 18.55 -11.16 12.58
C TYR A 178 19.73 -12.01 13.01
N ARG A 179 19.80 -13.29 12.56
CA ARG A 179 20.93 -14.19 12.85
C ARG A 179 22.23 -13.72 12.19
N GLU A 180 22.15 -13.30 10.94
CA GLU A 180 23.31 -12.74 10.22
C GLU A 180 23.86 -11.51 10.95
N LEU A 181 23.00 -10.59 11.38
CA LEU A 181 23.39 -9.38 12.09
C LEU A 181 23.94 -9.67 13.48
N ARG A 182 23.47 -10.75 14.12
CA ARG A 182 23.99 -11.21 15.42
C ARG A 182 25.36 -11.89 15.31
N GLY A 183 25.78 -12.27 14.11
CA GLY A 183 27.02 -13.00 13.85
C GLY A 183 26.89 -14.52 14.02
N ASP A 184 25.68 -15.06 13.96
CA ASP A 184 25.47 -16.50 13.94
C ASP A 184 25.94 -17.04 12.59
N ASP A 185 26.74 -18.10 12.59
CA ASP A 185 27.09 -18.81 11.37
C ASP A 185 25.82 -19.39 10.74
N VAL A 186 25.35 -18.75 9.66
CA VAL A 186 24.26 -19.29 8.86
C VAL A 186 24.86 -20.38 7.98
N TYR A 187 24.89 -21.61 8.47
CA TYR A 187 25.17 -22.75 7.62
C TYR A 187 24.05 -22.86 6.59
N VAL A 188 24.38 -22.53 5.36
CA VAL A 188 23.52 -22.79 4.19
C VAL A 188 23.67 -24.28 3.92
N GLU A 189 22.67 -25.10 4.26
CA GLU A 189 22.52 -26.44 3.72
C GLU A 189 21.95 -26.40 2.29
#